data_ed0b65f23f9c71622f5d72fdd85bed5b
#
_entry.id   ed0b65f23f9c71622f5d72fdd85bed5b
#
_cell.length_a   1.000
_cell.length_b   1.000
_cell.length_c   1.000
_cell.angle_alpha   90.00
_cell.angle_beta   90.00
_cell.angle_gamma   90.00
#
_symmetry.space_group_name_H-M   'P 1'
#
loop_
_entity.id
_entity.type
_entity.pdbx_description
1 polymer ?
#
loop_
_entity_poly.entity_id
_entity_poly.type
_entity_poly.pdbx_seq_one_letter_code
_entity_poly.pdbx_strand_id
1 'polypeptide(L)'
;MKSIRRFFLVPALAAVLALGATACSGASTASTAQTAAATTRAPVAQGAHGFVKIAGEALGEVDLRPEQRAEIEKLAQAAEARHATVRAEVKALMLDVAGQIEKGAVDRAALKPRLDQVIAKMDQVRPEDQASLVKLHDVLDDAQRAAFVDALRERGKQRMVGAHERGGGLFALGRDLGLTPEQGATIREAMRDGMRAMHGAGETEHAAGEAERGEHAGRGGHGWGGHHGGGGRAMLEAFKQPKFDPSTVGPQGTFAERAKGKQEAAFAVAEKVLPVLTAEQRKTLAEKIRARAKAEDPAAGF
;
A
#
# COMPACT_ATOMS: atom_id res chain seq x y z
N MET A 1 -27.24 39.13 -5.07
CA MET A 1 -27.10 39.89 -6.34
C MET A 1 -26.05 39.20 -7.19
N LYS A 2 -26.52 38.81 -8.37
CA LYS A 2 -25.89 38.69 -9.68
C LYS A 2 -24.75 37.64 -9.77
N SER A 3 -25.01 36.46 -10.36
CA SER A 3 -25.22 36.24 -11.81
C SER A 3 -23.93 36.48 -12.59
N ILE A 4 -23.41 35.62 -13.46
CA ILE A 4 -23.85 35.18 -14.76
C ILE A 4 -22.68 34.40 -15.38
N ARG A 5 -22.90 33.18 -15.86
CA ARG A 5 -23.02 32.76 -17.28
C ARG A 5 -21.71 32.58 -18.04
N ARG A 6 -21.54 31.38 -18.58
CA ARG A 6 -21.75 30.95 -20.01
C ARG A 6 -20.48 31.17 -20.85
N PHE A 7 -20.09 30.43 -21.85
CA PHE A 7 -20.70 29.57 -22.85
C PHE A 7 -19.58 28.93 -23.72
N PHE A 8 -19.81 27.74 -24.24
CA PHE A 8 -19.56 27.29 -25.62
C PHE A 8 -18.13 27.42 -26.20
N LEU A 9 -17.61 26.57 -27.02
CA LEU A 9 -18.12 25.88 -28.24
C LEU A 9 -17.08 24.86 -28.72
N VAL A 10 -17.54 23.77 -29.25
CA VAL A 10 -16.91 22.91 -30.26
C VAL A 10 -17.15 23.60 -31.62
N PRO A 11 -16.31 23.54 -32.67
CA PRO A 11 -16.32 22.41 -33.57
C PRO A 11 -14.96 22.08 -34.27
N ALA A 12 -14.73 20.85 -34.63
CA ALA A 12 -15.00 20.20 -35.94
C ALA A 12 -13.89 20.30 -36.98
N LEU A 13 -13.46 19.14 -37.43
CA LEU A 13 -13.15 18.70 -38.79
C LEU A 13 -12.20 19.49 -39.70
N ALA A 14 -11.15 18.84 -40.16
CA ALA A 14 -10.85 18.76 -41.58
C ALA A 14 -9.88 17.59 -41.90
N ALA A 15 -10.35 16.71 -42.73
CA ALA A 15 -9.60 15.68 -43.42
C ALA A 15 -8.81 16.31 -44.56
N VAL A 16 -7.57 15.85 -44.83
CA VAL A 16 -6.92 15.98 -46.13
C VAL A 16 -6.24 14.67 -46.49
N LEU A 17 -6.81 14.05 -47.50
CA LEU A 17 -6.23 12.98 -48.30
C LEU A 17 -5.14 13.56 -49.23
N ALA A 18 -3.98 12.93 -49.29
CA ALA A 18 -3.08 13.06 -50.43
C ALA A 18 -2.52 11.67 -50.78
N LEU A 19 -3.00 11.16 -51.89
CA LEU A 19 -2.43 10.02 -52.62
C LEU A 19 -1.13 10.48 -53.32
N GLY A 20 -0.10 9.65 -53.20
CA GLY A 20 1.10 9.74 -54.04
C GLY A 20 1.71 8.37 -54.20
N ALA A 21 1.35 7.71 -55.28
CA ALA A 21 1.97 6.48 -55.71
C ALA A 21 3.25 6.78 -56.48
N THR A 22 4.37 6.14 -56.15
CA THR A 22 5.46 5.87 -57.07
C THR A 22 6.06 4.53 -56.79
N ALA A 23 5.92 3.66 -57.76
CA ALA A 23 6.52 2.31 -57.81
C ALA A 23 8.02 2.46 -58.13
N CYS A 24 8.88 1.76 -57.39
CA CYS A 24 10.18 1.30 -57.86
C CYS A 24 10.45 -0.11 -57.36
N SER A 25 10.50 -1.02 -58.30
CA SER A 25 10.91 -2.42 -58.10
C SER A 25 12.38 -2.49 -57.69
N GLY A 26 12.65 -3.12 -56.59
CA GLY A 26 13.97 -3.52 -56.14
C GLY A 26 13.82 -4.78 -55.27
N ALA A 27 14.24 -5.91 -55.82
CA ALA A 27 14.35 -7.15 -55.06
C ALA A 27 15.34 -6.95 -53.93
N SER A 28 14.85 -7.05 -52.72
CA SER A 28 15.66 -7.08 -51.50
C SER A 28 15.19 -8.22 -50.62
N THR A 29 16.11 -9.10 -50.36
CA THR A 29 16.14 -10.14 -49.35
C THR A 29 15.25 -9.83 -48.15
N ALA A 30 14.31 -10.74 -47.86
CA ALA A 30 13.46 -10.67 -46.67
C ALA A 30 14.33 -10.78 -45.42
N SER A 31 14.79 -9.62 -44.95
CA SER A 31 15.13 -9.43 -43.56
C SER A 31 13.81 -9.29 -42.82
N THR A 32 13.44 -10.28 -42.04
CA THR A 32 12.39 -10.20 -41.05
C THR A 32 12.82 -9.14 -40.00
N ALA A 33 12.67 -7.88 -40.36
CA ALA A 33 12.71 -6.81 -39.39
C ALA A 33 11.51 -7.01 -38.45
N GLN A 34 11.77 -7.65 -37.34
CA GLN A 34 10.89 -7.70 -36.20
C GLN A 34 10.68 -6.23 -35.82
N THR A 35 9.54 -5.68 -36.26
CA THR A 35 9.17 -4.31 -35.93
C THR A 35 9.13 -4.25 -34.40
N ALA A 36 10.13 -3.65 -33.79
CA ALA A 36 10.16 -3.46 -32.35
C ALA A 36 8.90 -2.67 -32.01
N ALA A 37 7.95 -3.33 -31.33
CA ALA A 37 6.71 -2.71 -30.92
C ALA A 37 7.07 -1.46 -30.08
N ALA A 38 6.52 -0.31 -30.46
CA ALA A 38 6.78 0.94 -29.76
C ALA A 38 6.42 0.80 -28.26
N THR A 39 7.38 1.05 -27.39
CA THR A 39 7.16 1.05 -25.93
C THR A 39 6.72 2.44 -25.48
N THR A 40 5.92 2.51 -24.43
CA THR A 40 5.47 3.78 -23.86
C THR A 40 5.65 3.80 -22.35
N ARG A 41 6.02 4.98 -21.83
CA ARG A 41 6.03 5.30 -20.41
C ARG A 41 4.83 6.17 -20.09
N ALA A 42 3.87 5.63 -19.38
CA ALA A 42 2.72 6.35 -18.86
C ALA A 42 2.12 5.56 -17.69
N PRO A 43 1.54 6.21 -16.69
CA PRO A 43 0.87 5.51 -15.60
C PRO A 43 -0.14 4.50 -16.12
N VAL A 44 -0.17 3.33 -15.49
CA VAL A 44 -1.22 2.33 -15.66
C VAL A 44 -2.11 2.32 -14.42
N ALA A 45 -3.27 1.67 -14.47
CA ALA A 45 -4.18 1.57 -13.34
C ALA A 45 -4.64 2.94 -12.81
N GLN A 46 -4.95 3.88 -13.70
CA GLN A 46 -5.49 5.19 -13.31
C GLN A 46 -6.82 5.01 -12.56
N GLY A 47 -6.97 5.76 -11.46
CA GLY A 47 -8.14 5.61 -10.58
C GLY A 47 -8.09 4.43 -9.61
N ALA A 48 -7.04 3.63 -9.63
CA ALA A 48 -6.84 2.56 -8.64
C ALA A 48 -6.44 3.12 -7.26
N HIS A 49 -6.53 2.28 -6.23
CA HIS A 49 -6.28 2.62 -4.84
C HIS A 49 -5.15 1.75 -4.23
N GLY A 50 -4.63 2.18 -3.10
CA GLY A 50 -3.66 1.41 -2.30
C GLY A 50 -2.44 0.96 -3.08
N PHE A 51 -2.09 -0.31 -2.94
CA PHE A 51 -0.94 -0.90 -3.61
C PHE A 51 -1.08 -0.93 -5.14
N VAL A 52 -2.29 -1.15 -5.66
CA VAL A 52 -2.54 -1.18 -7.12
C VAL A 52 -2.17 0.15 -7.76
N LYS A 53 -2.53 1.27 -7.12
CA LYS A 53 -2.14 2.62 -7.54
C LYS A 53 -0.62 2.79 -7.55
N ILE A 54 0.05 2.41 -6.46
CA ILE A 54 1.52 2.56 -6.33
C ILE A 54 2.24 1.73 -7.40
N ALA A 55 1.78 0.48 -7.60
CA ALA A 55 2.32 -0.40 -8.62
C ALA A 55 2.08 0.15 -10.03
N GLY A 56 0.89 0.66 -10.30
CA GLY A 56 0.54 1.28 -11.60
C GLY A 56 1.37 2.52 -11.90
N GLU A 57 1.61 3.35 -10.92
CA GLU A 57 2.50 4.50 -11.04
C GLU A 57 3.96 4.06 -11.28
N ALA A 58 4.46 3.04 -10.60
CA ALA A 58 5.82 2.51 -10.79
C ALA A 58 5.98 1.87 -12.18
N LEU A 59 4.97 1.14 -12.65
CA LEU A 59 4.92 0.59 -14.00
C LEU A 59 4.90 1.67 -15.09
N GLY A 60 4.40 2.87 -14.76
CA GLY A 60 4.47 4.03 -15.64
C GLY A 60 5.89 4.51 -15.95
N GLU A 61 6.88 4.10 -15.17
CA GLU A 61 8.31 4.40 -15.38
C GLU A 61 9.03 3.29 -16.18
N VAL A 62 8.33 2.19 -16.49
CA VAL A 62 8.86 1.06 -17.23
C VAL A 62 8.44 1.16 -18.72
N ASP A 63 9.35 0.85 -19.62
CA ASP A 63 9.07 0.79 -21.06
C ASP A 63 8.24 -0.46 -21.37
N LEU A 64 6.92 -0.30 -21.43
CA LEU A 64 5.96 -1.39 -21.68
C LEU A 64 5.50 -1.39 -23.13
N ARG A 65 5.44 -2.59 -23.73
CA ARG A 65 4.77 -2.78 -25.02
C ARG A 65 3.25 -2.62 -24.87
N PRO A 66 2.51 -2.25 -25.93
CA PRO A 66 1.07 -2.05 -25.88
C PRO A 66 0.31 -3.26 -25.31
N GLU A 67 0.72 -4.48 -25.68
CA GLU A 67 0.08 -5.73 -25.24
C GLU A 67 0.32 -5.96 -23.73
N GLN A 68 1.55 -5.71 -23.27
CA GLN A 68 1.88 -5.79 -21.84
C GLN A 68 1.05 -4.80 -21.02
N ARG A 69 0.95 -3.57 -21.51
CA ARG A 69 0.14 -2.52 -20.88
C ARG A 69 -1.32 -2.94 -20.78
N ALA A 70 -1.91 -3.45 -21.86
CA ALA A 70 -3.30 -3.88 -21.88
C ALA A 70 -3.56 -5.03 -20.88
N GLU A 71 -2.62 -5.97 -20.75
CA GLU A 71 -2.75 -7.07 -19.78
C GLU A 71 -2.58 -6.57 -18.34
N ILE A 72 -1.66 -5.67 -18.07
CA ILE A 72 -1.47 -5.06 -16.76
C ILE A 72 -2.70 -4.24 -16.34
N GLU A 73 -3.33 -3.49 -17.26
CA GLU A 73 -4.58 -2.78 -16.99
C GLU A 73 -5.71 -3.73 -16.58
N LYS A 74 -5.85 -4.89 -17.23
CA LYS A 74 -6.83 -5.91 -16.83
C LYS A 74 -6.53 -6.46 -15.44
N LEU A 75 -5.26 -6.76 -15.13
CA LEU A 75 -4.86 -7.24 -13.80
C LEU A 75 -5.18 -6.19 -12.72
N ALA A 76 -4.90 -4.92 -13.00
CA ALA A 76 -5.18 -3.81 -12.09
C ALA A 76 -6.68 -3.63 -11.86
N GLN A 77 -7.51 -3.67 -12.90
CA GLN A 77 -8.97 -3.59 -12.80
C GLN A 77 -9.54 -4.75 -11.98
N ALA A 78 -9.05 -5.97 -12.21
CA ALA A 78 -9.47 -7.13 -11.45
C ALA A 78 -9.09 -7.03 -9.96
N ALA A 79 -7.87 -6.57 -9.66
CA ALA A 79 -7.42 -6.33 -8.29
C ALA A 79 -8.26 -5.24 -7.61
N GLU A 80 -8.53 -4.13 -8.30
CA GLU A 80 -9.35 -3.03 -7.82
C GLU A 80 -10.77 -3.49 -7.46
N ALA A 81 -11.40 -4.30 -8.32
CA ALA A 81 -12.73 -4.87 -8.08
C ALA A 81 -12.74 -5.80 -6.86
N ARG A 82 -11.73 -6.67 -6.70
CA ARG A 82 -11.60 -7.54 -5.52
C ARG A 82 -11.47 -6.74 -4.22
N HIS A 83 -10.64 -5.72 -4.23
CA HIS A 83 -10.38 -4.91 -3.04
C HIS A 83 -11.48 -3.90 -2.70
N ALA A 84 -12.43 -3.64 -3.59
CA ALA A 84 -13.53 -2.71 -3.33
C ALA A 84 -14.36 -3.11 -2.10
N THR A 85 -14.65 -4.41 -1.95
CA THR A 85 -15.40 -4.94 -0.80
C THR A 85 -14.60 -4.84 0.50
N VAL A 86 -13.29 -5.12 0.45
CA VAL A 86 -12.39 -4.97 1.60
C VAL A 86 -12.34 -3.50 2.05
N ARG A 87 -12.20 -2.57 1.11
CA ARG A 87 -12.21 -1.13 1.41
C ARG A 87 -13.52 -0.67 2.04
N ALA A 88 -14.66 -1.19 1.57
CA ALA A 88 -15.96 -0.87 2.17
C ALA A 88 -16.06 -1.32 3.63
N GLU A 89 -15.58 -2.53 3.94
CA GLU A 89 -15.55 -3.04 5.32
C GLU A 89 -14.55 -2.27 6.20
N VAL A 90 -13.37 -1.96 5.70
CA VAL A 90 -12.39 -1.11 6.41
C VAL A 90 -12.96 0.26 6.71
N LYS A 91 -13.65 0.88 5.75
CA LYS A 91 -14.33 2.17 5.93
C LYS A 91 -15.39 2.09 7.03
N ALA A 92 -16.22 1.06 7.02
CA ALA A 92 -17.25 0.86 8.03
C ALA A 92 -16.62 0.65 9.43
N LEU A 93 -15.55 -0.16 9.53
CA LEU A 93 -14.80 -0.35 10.76
C LEU A 93 -14.22 0.98 11.28
N MET A 94 -13.63 1.80 10.42
CA MET A 94 -13.10 3.11 10.81
C MET A 94 -14.18 4.03 11.37
N LEU A 95 -15.40 4.00 10.81
CA LEU A 95 -16.53 4.80 11.29
C LEU A 95 -17.02 4.31 12.68
N ASP A 96 -17.07 2.99 12.88
CA ASP A 96 -17.42 2.40 14.17
C ASP A 96 -16.38 2.76 15.24
N VAL A 97 -15.09 2.64 14.92
CA VAL A 97 -13.98 3.04 15.80
C VAL A 97 -14.05 4.52 16.15
N ALA A 98 -14.30 5.40 15.17
CA ALA A 98 -14.45 6.82 15.41
C ALA A 98 -15.61 7.12 16.37
N GLY A 99 -16.74 6.44 16.22
CA GLY A 99 -17.89 6.57 17.13
C GLY A 99 -17.58 6.14 18.55
N GLN A 100 -16.79 5.10 18.73
CA GLN A 100 -16.39 4.62 20.06
C GLN A 100 -15.34 5.55 20.71
N ILE A 101 -14.37 6.03 19.97
CA ILE A 101 -13.37 7.00 20.43
C ILE A 101 -14.07 8.27 20.95
N GLU A 102 -15.06 8.78 20.23
CA GLU A 102 -15.81 9.97 20.63
C GLU A 102 -16.55 9.75 21.97
N LYS A 103 -17.06 8.55 22.22
CA LYS A 103 -17.67 8.14 23.49
C LYS A 103 -16.65 7.95 24.63
N GLY A 104 -15.37 7.88 24.32
CA GLY A 104 -14.27 7.77 25.29
C GLY A 104 -13.96 6.35 25.75
N ALA A 105 -14.53 5.34 25.10
CA ALA A 105 -14.26 3.92 25.41
C ALA A 105 -14.27 3.11 24.12
N VAL A 106 -13.45 2.05 24.10
CA VAL A 106 -13.44 1.06 23.02
C VAL A 106 -14.08 -0.24 23.55
N ASP A 107 -15.21 -0.59 22.96
CA ASP A 107 -15.88 -1.85 23.19
C ASP A 107 -15.31 -2.93 22.27
N ARG A 108 -14.42 -3.75 22.82
CA ARG A 108 -13.79 -4.86 22.09
C ARG A 108 -14.82 -5.86 21.54
N ALA A 109 -15.87 -6.17 22.33
CA ALA A 109 -16.89 -7.13 21.95
C ALA A 109 -17.70 -6.62 20.74
N ALA A 110 -17.99 -5.32 20.70
CA ALA A 110 -18.69 -4.71 19.57
C ALA A 110 -17.82 -4.59 18.32
N LEU A 111 -16.51 -4.30 18.44
CA LEU A 111 -15.61 -4.12 17.28
C LEU A 111 -15.08 -5.44 16.72
N LYS A 112 -14.90 -6.48 17.56
CA LYS A 112 -14.28 -7.75 17.16
C LYS A 112 -14.96 -8.40 15.96
N PRO A 113 -16.29 -8.55 15.89
CA PRO A 113 -16.93 -9.19 14.74
C PRO A 113 -16.61 -8.47 13.41
N ARG A 114 -16.57 -7.13 13.42
CA ARG A 114 -16.23 -6.36 12.23
C ARG A 114 -14.76 -6.48 11.85
N LEU A 115 -13.87 -6.50 12.84
CA LEU A 115 -12.44 -6.76 12.63
C LEU A 115 -12.23 -8.14 12.00
N ASP A 116 -12.87 -9.17 12.55
CA ASP A 116 -12.80 -10.53 12.04
C ASP A 116 -13.33 -10.62 10.60
N GLN A 117 -14.40 -9.88 10.28
CA GLN A 117 -14.94 -9.79 8.93
C GLN A 117 -13.94 -9.16 7.93
N VAL A 118 -13.30 -8.05 8.30
CA VAL A 118 -12.24 -7.43 7.47
C VAL A 118 -11.10 -8.41 7.22
N ILE A 119 -10.65 -9.10 8.28
CA ILE A 119 -9.57 -10.08 8.22
C ILE A 119 -9.93 -11.24 7.29
N ALA A 120 -11.12 -11.81 7.46
CA ALA A 120 -11.62 -12.91 6.62
C ALA A 120 -11.69 -12.50 5.14
N LYS A 121 -12.12 -11.25 4.85
CA LYS A 121 -12.12 -10.70 3.49
C LYS A 121 -10.70 -10.58 2.93
N MET A 122 -9.73 -10.14 3.72
CA MET A 122 -8.34 -10.06 3.30
C MET A 122 -7.73 -11.44 3.01
N ASP A 123 -8.02 -12.44 3.84
CA ASP A 123 -7.58 -13.81 3.59
C ASP A 123 -8.25 -14.40 2.32
N GLN A 124 -9.49 -14.05 2.08
CA GLN A 124 -10.25 -14.51 0.90
C GLN A 124 -9.66 -13.98 -0.43
N VAL A 125 -9.20 -12.72 -0.48
CA VAL A 125 -8.66 -12.13 -1.71
C VAL A 125 -7.19 -12.46 -1.95
N ARG A 126 -6.47 -12.89 -0.92
CA ARG A 126 -5.01 -13.13 -0.97
C ARG A 126 -4.55 -14.11 -2.07
N PRO A 127 -5.20 -15.29 -2.27
CA PRO A 127 -4.77 -16.21 -3.32
C PRO A 127 -4.83 -15.60 -4.73
N GLU A 128 -5.88 -14.83 -5.01
CA GLU A 128 -6.05 -14.15 -6.29
C GLU A 128 -5.06 -13.00 -6.47
N ASP A 129 -4.70 -12.30 -5.39
CA ASP A 129 -3.66 -11.28 -5.42
C ASP A 129 -2.29 -11.89 -5.69
N GLN A 130 -1.97 -13.02 -5.07
CA GLN A 130 -0.75 -13.77 -5.36
C GLN A 130 -0.72 -14.24 -6.81
N ALA A 131 -1.82 -14.79 -7.33
CA ALA A 131 -1.92 -15.18 -8.73
C ALA A 131 -1.77 -13.98 -9.69
N SER A 132 -2.31 -12.81 -9.32
CA SER A 132 -2.15 -11.57 -10.09
C SER A 132 -0.69 -11.09 -10.11
N LEU A 133 0.04 -11.24 -9.00
CA LEU A 133 1.46 -10.90 -8.93
C LEU A 133 2.32 -11.84 -9.80
N VAL A 134 2.00 -13.14 -9.84
CA VAL A 134 2.66 -14.11 -10.74
C VAL A 134 2.41 -13.72 -12.20
N LYS A 135 1.17 -13.43 -12.58
CA LYS A 135 0.84 -12.97 -13.93
C LYS A 135 1.57 -11.69 -14.31
N LEU A 136 1.63 -10.72 -13.39
CA LEU A 136 2.39 -9.48 -13.61
C LEU A 136 3.88 -9.76 -13.84
N HIS A 137 4.46 -10.68 -13.06
CA HIS A 137 5.84 -11.12 -13.23
C HIS A 137 6.06 -11.74 -14.62
N ASP A 138 5.16 -12.60 -15.10
CA ASP A 138 5.26 -13.29 -16.37
C ASP A 138 5.09 -12.36 -17.58
N VAL A 139 4.30 -11.28 -17.42
CA VAL A 139 4.12 -10.25 -18.46
C VAL A 139 5.39 -9.42 -18.66
N LEU A 140 6.21 -9.24 -17.62
CA LEU A 140 7.41 -8.42 -17.65
C LEU A 140 8.66 -9.26 -17.98
N ASP A 141 9.56 -8.74 -18.82
CA ASP A 141 10.88 -9.31 -18.97
C ASP A 141 11.81 -8.95 -17.80
N ASP A 142 13.02 -9.54 -17.78
CA ASP A 142 13.98 -9.39 -16.68
C ASP A 142 14.35 -7.92 -16.42
N ALA A 143 14.59 -7.15 -17.49
CA ALA A 143 14.96 -5.74 -17.39
C ALA A 143 13.77 -4.89 -16.86
N GLN A 144 12.57 -5.19 -17.33
CA GLN A 144 11.33 -4.54 -16.89
C GLN A 144 11.01 -4.87 -15.42
N ARG A 145 11.22 -6.12 -14.97
CA ARG A 145 11.07 -6.50 -13.55
C ARG A 145 12.04 -5.72 -12.65
N ALA A 146 13.29 -5.62 -13.06
CA ALA A 146 14.28 -4.85 -12.31
C ALA A 146 13.89 -3.37 -12.23
N ALA A 147 13.54 -2.74 -13.35
CA ALA A 147 13.09 -1.35 -13.40
C ALA A 147 11.85 -1.09 -12.55
N PHE A 148 10.86 -1.99 -12.61
CA PHE A 148 9.64 -1.90 -11.79
C PHE A 148 9.93 -1.95 -10.29
N VAL A 149 10.77 -2.89 -9.85
CA VAL A 149 11.15 -3.01 -8.43
C VAL A 149 11.92 -1.77 -7.96
N ASP A 150 12.80 -1.24 -8.78
CA ASP A 150 13.55 -0.03 -8.43
C ASP A 150 12.65 1.21 -8.34
N ALA A 151 11.67 1.35 -9.27
CA ALA A 151 10.64 2.39 -9.22
C ALA A 151 9.76 2.25 -7.96
N LEU A 152 9.34 1.04 -7.59
CA LEU A 152 8.59 0.79 -6.35
C LEU A 152 9.37 1.20 -5.10
N ARG A 153 10.66 0.88 -5.05
CA ARG A 153 11.53 1.25 -3.93
C ARG A 153 11.69 2.75 -3.79
N GLU A 154 11.89 3.43 -4.91
CA GLU A 154 12.04 4.88 -4.91
C GLU A 154 10.75 5.56 -4.44
N ARG A 155 9.59 5.12 -4.93
CA ARG A 155 8.28 5.62 -4.46
C ARG A 155 8.04 5.33 -2.98
N GLY A 156 8.47 4.17 -2.49
CA GLY A 156 8.42 3.84 -1.07
C GLY A 156 9.24 4.83 -0.23
N LYS A 157 10.46 5.14 -0.65
CA LYS A 157 11.31 6.15 0.01
C LYS A 157 10.67 7.54 -0.01
N GLN A 158 10.19 7.99 -1.16
CA GLN A 158 9.54 9.31 -1.30
C GLN A 158 8.31 9.44 -0.40
N ARG A 159 7.50 8.39 -0.26
CA ARG A 159 6.37 8.37 0.67
C ARG A 159 6.81 8.47 2.12
N MET A 160 7.87 7.76 2.51
CA MET A 160 8.41 7.84 3.88
C MET A 160 8.96 9.25 4.18
N VAL A 161 9.71 9.83 3.26
CA VAL A 161 10.25 11.20 3.40
C VAL A 161 9.08 12.20 3.48
N GLY A 162 8.14 12.16 2.55
CA GLY A 162 6.97 13.04 2.55
C GLY A 162 6.04 12.83 3.76
N ALA A 163 5.98 11.66 4.35
CA ALA A 163 5.29 11.42 5.62
C ALA A 163 6.05 12.08 6.78
N HIS A 164 7.37 12.02 6.77
CA HIS A 164 8.22 12.62 7.80
C HIS A 164 8.19 14.16 7.75
N GLU A 165 8.29 14.74 6.55
CA GLU A 165 8.22 16.18 6.32
C GLU A 165 6.88 16.80 6.71
N ARG A 166 5.78 16.08 6.47
CA ARG A 166 4.43 16.50 6.92
C ARG A 166 4.23 16.34 8.43
N GLY A 167 5.29 16.06 9.17
CA GLY A 167 5.22 15.80 10.61
C GLY A 167 4.50 14.49 10.90
N GLY A 168 4.71 13.48 10.04
CA GLY A 168 3.97 12.23 9.96
C GLY A 168 3.76 11.52 11.28
N GLY A 169 2.65 10.84 11.38
CA GLY A 169 2.33 9.96 12.48
C GLY A 169 1.93 10.67 13.77
N LEU A 170 2.42 10.14 14.87
CA LEU A 170 2.04 10.51 16.22
C LEU A 170 2.34 11.98 16.58
N PHE A 171 3.44 12.55 16.05
CA PHE A 171 3.80 13.95 16.33
C PHE A 171 2.84 14.96 15.69
N ALA A 172 2.41 14.70 14.44
CA ALA A 172 1.39 15.53 13.78
C ALA A 172 0.06 15.42 14.52
N LEU A 173 -0.35 14.19 14.85
CA LEU A 173 -1.57 13.94 15.59
C LEU A 173 -1.53 14.63 16.98
N GLY A 174 -0.40 14.53 17.69
CA GLY A 174 -0.22 15.18 18.99
C GLY A 174 -0.35 16.70 18.92
N ARG A 175 0.23 17.32 17.91
CA ARG A 175 0.13 18.75 17.65
C ARG A 175 -1.32 19.15 17.30
N ASP A 176 -1.95 18.39 16.43
CA ASP A 176 -3.32 18.65 15.97
C ASP A 176 -4.36 18.46 17.07
N LEU A 177 -4.10 17.60 18.05
CA LEU A 177 -4.93 17.38 19.24
C LEU A 177 -4.60 18.34 20.38
N GLY A 178 -3.53 19.15 20.27
CA GLY A 178 -3.11 20.04 21.36
C GLY A 178 -2.77 19.26 22.64
N LEU A 179 -2.05 18.14 22.51
CA LEU A 179 -1.70 17.29 23.66
C LEU A 179 -0.77 18.03 24.62
N THR A 180 -1.02 17.87 25.93
CA THR A 180 -0.04 18.30 26.94
C THR A 180 1.22 17.39 26.90
N PRO A 181 2.35 17.86 27.45
CA PRO A 181 3.58 17.02 27.55
C PRO A 181 3.30 15.68 28.25
N GLU A 182 2.48 15.67 29.30
CA GLU A 182 2.13 14.50 30.11
C GLU A 182 1.28 13.51 29.29
N GLN A 183 0.24 14.01 28.60
CA GLN A 183 -0.55 13.21 27.66
C GLN A 183 0.33 12.60 26.59
N GLY A 184 1.23 13.40 26.00
CA GLY A 184 2.17 12.94 24.99
C GLY A 184 3.12 11.85 25.52
N ALA A 185 3.55 11.94 26.78
CA ALA A 185 4.39 10.91 27.42
C ALA A 185 3.61 9.59 27.57
N THR A 186 2.40 9.64 28.13
CA THR A 186 1.55 8.47 28.32
C THR A 186 1.22 7.77 26.98
N ILE A 187 0.91 8.54 25.94
CA ILE A 187 0.63 7.99 24.61
C ILE A 187 1.86 7.31 24.02
N ARG A 188 3.05 7.94 24.13
CA ARG A 188 4.30 7.32 23.66
C ARG A 188 4.62 6.02 24.40
N GLU A 189 4.38 5.98 25.72
CA GLU A 189 4.56 4.76 26.51
C GLU A 189 3.59 3.67 26.08
N ALA A 190 2.28 3.97 25.99
CA ALA A 190 1.27 3.02 25.53
C ALA A 190 1.60 2.44 24.15
N MET A 191 2.06 3.29 23.22
CA MET A 191 2.47 2.83 21.89
C MET A 191 3.74 1.97 21.92
N ARG A 192 4.72 2.30 22.76
CA ARG A 192 5.92 1.47 22.94
C ARG A 192 5.58 0.10 23.47
N ASP A 193 4.70 0.04 24.48
CA ASP A 193 4.22 -1.22 25.03
C ASP A 193 3.45 -2.04 24.00
N GLY A 194 2.57 -1.40 23.21
CA GLY A 194 1.85 -2.03 22.13
C GLY A 194 2.80 -2.58 21.04
N MET A 195 3.82 -1.83 20.65
CA MET A 195 4.85 -2.31 19.72
C MET A 195 5.63 -3.50 20.31
N ARG A 196 6.01 -3.44 21.58
CA ARG A 196 6.70 -4.54 22.25
C ARG A 196 5.83 -5.80 22.30
N ALA A 197 4.53 -5.67 22.60
CA ALA A 197 3.59 -6.78 22.58
C ALA A 197 3.41 -7.41 21.19
N MET A 198 3.42 -6.58 20.14
CA MET A 198 3.38 -7.07 18.75
C MET A 198 4.65 -7.82 18.34
N HIS A 199 5.81 -7.48 18.90
CA HIS A 199 7.09 -8.12 18.59
C HIS A 199 7.36 -9.35 19.45
N GLY A 200 7.04 -9.29 20.73
CA GLY A 200 7.30 -10.40 21.67
C GLY A 200 6.47 -11.66 21.38
N ALA A 201 5.39 -11.56 20.63
CA ALA A 201 4.62 -12.72 20.20
C ALA A 201 5.29 -13.53 19.07
N GLY A 202 6.34 -12.99 18.43
CA GLY A 202 7.06 -13.65 17.32
C GLY A 202 8.42 -14.26 17.71
N GLU A 203 8.98 -13.91 18.89
CA GLU A 203 10.35 -14.30 19.25
C GLU A 203 10.46 -15.60 20.05
N THR A 204 9.34 -16.20 20.51
CA THR A 204 9.39 -17.41 21.32
C THR A 204 9.66 -18.71 20.56
N GLU A 205 9.61 -18.73 19.22
CA GLU A 205 9.89 -19.93 18.45
C GLU A 205 11.34 -20.02 17.90
N HIS A 206 12.12 -18.92 17.90
CA HIS A 206 13.49 -18.96 17.40
C HIS A 206 14.60 -18.98 18.46
N ALA A 207 14.27 -18.85 19.74
CA ALA A 207 15.25 -18.81 20.82
C ALA A 207 15.83 -20.17 21.24
N ALA A 208 15.36 -21.29 20.67
CA ALA A 208 15.84 -22.63 21.04
C ALA A 208 17.00 -23.18 20.18
N GLY A 209 17.49 -22.41 19.20
CA GLY A 209 18.43 -22.92 18.18
C GLY A 209 19.83 -22.29 18.12
N GLU A 210 20.14 -21.22 18.86
CA GLU A 210 21.44 -20.52 18.67
C GLU A 210 22.17 -20.23 20.01
N ALA A 211 22.51 -21.30 20.74
CA ALA A 211 23.42 -21.20 21.89
C ALA A 211 24.89 -21.54 21.57
N GLU A 212 25.28 -21.55 20.29
CA GLU A 212 26.71 -21.77 19.93
C GLU A 212 27.08 -21.00 18.65
N ARG A 213 27.44 -19.72 18.78
CA ARG A 213 28.44 -19.07 17.89
C ARG A 213 28.87 -17.70 18.37
N GLY A 214 30.09 -17.69 18.95
CA GLY A 214 31.17 -16.74 18.67
C GLY A 214 30.95 -15.25 18.90
N GLU A 215 31.53 -14.75 19.96
CA GLU A 215 31.90 -13.33 20.16
C GLU A 215 32.61 -12.76 18.94
N HIS A 216 31.96 -11.82 18.23
CA HIS A 216 32.66 -10.76 17.53
C HIS A 216 31.90 -9.44 17.70
N ALA A 217 32.51 -8.60 18.57
CA ALA A 217 32.15 -7.22 18.79
C ALA A 217 32.30 -6.40 17.49
N GLY A 218 31.21 -5.85 16.98
CA GLY A 218 31.15 -4.88 15.89
C GLY A 218 30.23 -3.72 16.28
N ARG A 219 30.78 -2.65 16.83
CA ARG A 219 30.14 -1.35 17.08
C ARG A 219 29.65 -0.78 15.77
N GLY A 220 28.33 -0.62 15.58
CA GLY A 220 27.82 0.04 14.37
C GLY A 220 26.31 0.21 14.37
N GLY A 221 25.82 1.40 14.69
CA GLY A 221 24.59 1.97 14.13
C GLY A 221 23.27 1.30 14.52
N HIS A 222 22.66 1.73 15.62
CA HIS A 222 21.23 1.46 15.89
C HIS A 222 20.34 2.15 14.85
N GLY A 223 20.23 1.56 13.66
CA GLY A 223 19.26 1.94 12.65
C GLY A 223 17.87 1.38 13.03
N TRP A 224 16.95 2.24 13.32
CA TRP A 224 15.53 1.97 13.64
C TRP A 224 14.71 1.31 12.49
N GLY A 225 15.37 0.68 11.51
CA GLY A 225 14.75 0.13 10.29
C GLY A 225 14.77 -1.39 10.12
N GLY A 226 15.28 -2.17 11.11
CA GLY A 226 15.81 -3.52 10.85
C GLY A 226 14.81 -4.66 10.65
N HIS A 227 13.64 -4.68 11.26
CA HIS A 227 12.82 -5.91 11.32
C HIS A 227 11.45 -5.88 10.66
N HIS A 228 10.87 -4.71 10.34
CA HIS A 228 9.55 -4.63 9.68
C HIS A 228 9.58 -4.63 8.15
N GLY A 229 10.74 -4.46 7.52
CA GLY A 229 10.90 -4.42 6.08
C GLY A 229 11.32 -5.75 5.43
N GLY A 230 11.62 -6.78 6.22
CA GLY A 230 12.22 -8.02 5.70
C GLY A 230 11.36 -8.71 4.64
N GLY A 231 10.08 -8.91 4.92
CA GLY A 231 9.17 -9.60 3.99
C GLY A 231 8.91 -8.83 2.70
N GLY A 232 8.70 -7.51 2.79
CA GLY A 232 8.51 -6.68 1.61
C GLY A 232 9.76 -6.60 0.73
N ARG A 233 10.94 -6.46 1.35
CA ARG A 233 12.21 -6.45 0.63
C ARG A 233 12.49 -7.80 -0.04
N ALA A 234 12.28 -8.90 0.69
CA ALA A 234 12.43 -10.24 0.15
C ALA A 234 11.50 -10.50 -1.03
N MET A 235 10.24 -10.06 -0.96
CA MET A 235 9.27 -10.13 -2.04
C MET A 235 9.75 -9.38 -3.28
N LEU A 236 10.25 -8.15 -3.12
CA LEU A 236 10.78 -7.35 -4.23
C LEU A 236 12.04 -7.96 -4.85
N GLU A 237 12.93 -8.55 -4.05
CA GLU A 237 14.11 -9.27 -4.59
C GLU A 237 13.71 -10.55 -5.32
N ALA A 238 12.74 -11.30 -4.78
CA ALA A 238 12.22 -12.49 -5.43
C ALA A 238 11.52 -12.15 -6.75
N PHE A 239 10.83 -11.03 -6.83
CA PHE A 239 10.17 -10.58 -8.06
C PHE A 239 11.15 -10.29 -9.21
N LYS A 240 12.40 -9.99 -8.93
CA LYS A 240 13.45 -9.81 -9.95
C LYS A 240 13.96 -11.15 -10.55
N GLN A 241 13.75 -12.27 -9.85
CA GLN A 241 14.28 -13.56 -10.26
C GLN A 241 13.52 -14.12 -11.46
N PRO A 242 14.12 -14.99 -12.27
CA PRO A 242 13.45 -15.63 -13.41
C PRO A 242 12.25 -16.50 -13.02
N LYS A 243 12.23 -16.99 -11.77
CA LYS A 243 11.12 -17.73 -11.19
C LYS A 243 10.62 -17.00 -9.95
N PHE A 244 9.33 -16.76 -9.89
CA PHE A 244 8.68 -16.04 -8.80
C PHE A 244 7.51 -16.83 -8.24
N ASP A 245 7.58 -17.12 -6.95
CA ASP A 245 6.48 -17.70 -6.17
C ASP A 245 6.25 -16.86 -4.92
N PRO A 246 5.22 -16.01 -4.90
CA PRO A 246 4.92 -15.13 -3.77
C PRO A 246 4.52 -15.91 -2.51
N SER A 247 4.11 -17.19 -2.62
CA SER A 247 3.73 -18.00 -1.47
C SER A 247 4.93 -18.39 -0.61
N THR A 248 6.11 -18.51 -1.21
CA THR A 248 7.35 -18.92 -0.52
C THR A 248 8.09 -17.74 0.14
N VAL A 249 7.85 -16.52 -0.33
CA VAL A 249 8.59 -15.31 0.10
C VAL A 249 7.76 -14.39 0.99
N GLY A 250 6.45 -14.51 0.90
CA GLY A 250 5.51 -13.71 1.69
C GLY A 250 5.44 -14.14 3.15
N PRO A 251 4.79 -13.34 3.99
CA PRO A 251 4.54 -13.74 5.37
C PRO A 251 3.77 -15.06 5.42
N GLN A 252 4.29 -16.02 6.16
CA GLN A 252 3.66 -17.32 6.33
C GLN A 252 2.39 -17.22 7.21
N GLY A 253 1.53 -18.23 7.14
CA GLY A 253 0.27 -18.29 7.86
C GLY A 253 -0.82 -17.38 7.27
N THR A 254 -2.01 -17.44 7.83
CA THR A 254 -3.16 -16.63 7.45
C THR A 254 -2.98 -15.18 7.90
N PHE A 255 -3.72 -14.26 7.30
CA PHE A 255 -3.78 -12.89 7.80
C PHE A 255 -4.40 -12.85 9.21
N ALA A 256 -5.36 -13.73 9.50
CA ALA A 256 -6.00 -13.85 10.79
C ALA A 256 -5.00 -14.17 11.91
N GLU A 257 -4.11 -15.15 11.71
CA GLU A 257 -3.06 -15.50 12.68
C GLU A 257 -2.15 -14.32 12.98
N ARG A 258 -1.69 -13.62 11.94
CA ARG A 258 -0.83 -12.43 12.07
C ARG A 258 -1.54 -11.22 12.66
N ALA A 259 -2.84 -11.07 12.41
CA ALA A 259 -3.62 -9.95 12.89
C ALA A 259 -3.95 -10.05 14.38
N LYS A 260 -4.06 -11.26 14.93
CA LYS A 260 -4.48 -11.48 16.34
C LYS A 260 -3.65 -10.69 17.34
N GLY A 261 -2.33 -10.81 17.30
CA GLY A 261 -1.45 -10.08 18.21
C GLY A 261 -1.51 -8.56 18.00
N LYS A 262 -1.67 -8.12 16.75
CA LYS A 262 -1.80 -6.70 16.41
C LYS A 262 -3.13 -6.10 16.91
N GLN A 263 -4.21 -6.85 16.84
CA GLN A 263 -5.51 -6.43 17.36
C GLN A 263 -5.47 -6.23 18.88
N GLU A 264 -4.95 -7.21 19.61
CA GLU A 264 -4.83 -7.13 21.07
C GLU A 264 -3.94 -5.93 21.48
N ALA A 265 -2.83 -5.74 20.82
CA ALA A 265 -1.95 -4.59 21.06
C ALA A 265 -2.67 -3.25 20.76
N ALA A 266 -3.43 -3.16 19.66
CA ALA A 266 -4.18 -1.96 19.31
C ALA A 266 -5.26 -1.64 20.35
N PHE A 267 -6.00 -2.63 20.83
CA PHE A 267 -6.97 -2.45 21.91
C PHE A 267 -6.30 -2.00 23.21
N ALA A 268 -5.19 -2.64 23.60
CA ALA A 268 -4.45 -2.26 24.80
C ALA A 268 -3.93 -0.80 24.72
N VAL A 269 -3.48 -0.36 23.56
CA VAL A 269 -3.10 1.04 23.35
C VAL A 269 -4.31 1.96 23.47
N ALA A 270 -5.42 1.64 22.84
CA ALA A 270 -6.63 2.47 22.89
C ALA A 270 -7.17 2.60 24.32
N GLU A 271 -7.19 1.55 25.11
CA GLU A 271 -7.62 1.53 26.51
C GLU A 271 -6.73 2.40 27.42
N LYS A 272 -5.44 2.51 27.13
CA LYS A 272 -4.51 3.36 27.85
C LYS A 272 -4.61 4.84 27.38
N VAL A 273 -4.86 5.07 26.11
CA VAL A 273 -4.82 6.40 25.49
C VAL A 273 -6.15 7.16 25.67
N LEU A 274 -7.29 6.50 25.46
CA LEU A 274 -8.58 7.20 25.46
C LEU A 274 -8.93 7.89 26.80
N PRO A 275 -8.65 7.32 27.98
CA PRO A 275 -8.91 8.00 29.26
C PRO A 275 -8.06 9.25 29.47
N VAL A 276 -6.90 9.35 28.82
CA VAL A 276 -5.99 10.50 28.97
C VAL A 276 -6.42 11.69 28.11
N LEU A 277 -7.22 11.44 27.05
CA LEU A 277 -7.72 12.48 26.15
C LEU A 277 -8.94 13.18 26.73
N THR A 278 -9.00 14.50 26.59
CA THR A 278 -10.22 15.27 26.87
C THR A 278 -11.33 14.94 25.87
N ALA A 279 -12.57 15.31 26.19
CA ALA A 279 -13.71 15.12 25.29
C ALA A 279 -13.49 15.79 23.92
N GLU A 280 -12.95 17.01 23.89
CA GLU A 280 -12.66 17.75 22.66
C GLU A 280 -11.55 17.07 21.85
N GLN A 281 -10.50 16.56 22.50
CA GLN A 281 -9.43 15.83 21.83
C GLN A 281 -9.94 14.52 21.20
N ARG A 282 -10.82 13.79 21.91
CA ARG A 282 -11.45 12.58 21.37
C ARG A 282 -12.35 12.89 20.17
N LYS A 283 -13.12 13.98 20.22
CA LYS A 283 -13.95 14.46 19.11
C LYS A 283 -13.09 14.77 17.90
N THR A 284 -12.04 15.57 18.07
CA THR A 284 -11.09 15.91 17.00
C THR A 284 -10.45 14.66 16.39
N LEU A 285 -10.06 13.68 17.22
CA LEU A 285 -9.50 12.40 16.74
C LEU A 285 -10.53 11.61 15.91
N ALA A 286 -11.76 11.51 16.41
CA ALA A 286 -12.86 10.85 15.72
C ALA A 286 -13.19 11.51 14.37
N GLU A 287 -13.19 12.84 14.30
CA GLU A 287 -13.39 13.60 13.06
C GLU A 287 -12.29 13.33 12.04
N LYS A 288 -11.02 13.26 12.47
CA LYS A 288 -9.89 12.91 11.61
C LYS A 288 -10.03 11.48 11.06
N ILE A 289 -10.45 10.52 11.87
CA ILE A 289 -10.69 9.15 11.43
C ILE A 289 -11.85 9.10 10.43
N ARG A 290 -12.95 9.83 10.68
CA ARG A 290 -14.07 9.94 9.75
C ARG A 290 -13.67 10.60 8.42
N ALA A 291 -12.87 11.66 8.48
CA ALA A 291 -12.35 12.32 7.29
C ALA A 291 -11.51 11.35 6.46
N ARG A 292 -10.66 10.56 7.13
CA ARG A 292 -9.87 9.52 6.45
C ARG A 292 -10.74 8.41 5.87
N ALA A 293 -11.78 7.96 6.58
CA ALA A 293 -12.72 6.97 6.07
C ALA A 293 -13.50 7.45 4.84
N LYS A 294 -13.64 8.77 4.67
CA LYS A 294 -14.27 9.40 3.49
C LYS A 294 -13.29 9.65 2.34
N ALA A 295 -11.98 9.58 2.59
CA ALA A 295 -10.98 9.73 1.54
C ALA A 295 -11.15 8.61 0.50
N GLU A 296 -10.74 8.87 -0.74
CA GLU A 296 -10.82 7.90 -1.84
C GLU A 296 -10.05 6.62 -1.53
N ASP A 297 -8.97 6.72 -0.76
CA ASP A 297 -8.15 5.59 -0.34
C ASP A 297 -7.94 5.57 1.19
N PRO A 298 -8.90 5.05 1.97
CA PRO A 298 -8.80 4.98 3.42
C PRO A 298 -7.62 4.11 3.90
N ALA A 299 -7.16 3.15 3.09
CA ALA A 299 -6.07 2.23 3.40
C ALA A 299 -4.66 2.78 3.07
N ALA A 300 -4.54 3.91 2.36
CA ALA A 300 -3.28 4.48 1.88
C ALA A 300 -2.29 4.95 2.97
N GLY A 301 -2.43 4.51 4.22
CA GLY A 301 -1.60 4.95 5.34
C GLY A 301 -1.48 3.94 6.47
N PHE A 302 -1.77 2.67 6.19
CA PHE A 302 -1.49 1.57 7.10
C PHE A 302 -0.24 0.80 6.66
#